data_6e3cc6619d9df2c4d6355b2202ea9d7f
#
_entry.id   6e3cc6619d9df2c4d6355b2202ea9d7f
#
_cell.length_a   1.000
_cell.length_b   1.000
_cell.length_c   1.000
_cell.angle_alpha   90.00
_cell.angle_beta   90.00
_cell.angle_gamma   90.00
#
_symmetry.space_group_name_H-M   'P 1'
#
loop_
_entity.id
_entity.type
_entity.pdbx_description
1 polymer ?
#
loop_
_entity_poly.entity_id
_entity_poly.type
_entity_poly.pdbx_seq_one_letter_code
_entity_poly.pdbx_strand_id
1 'polypeptide(L)'
;MLGELLAQSLIAWRLDGTVRNSSDGSVLLACKGIDIRVQAAAPDLPFRWMVTINDRTRGAISLIAVLRAVRTALDPDYAANRARIAFPRVPS
;
A
#
# COMPACT_ATOMS: atom_id res chain seq x y z
N MET A 1 -5.94 2.95 14.06
CA MET A 1 -6.39 3.87 13.01
C MET A 1 -5.87 3.46 11.64
N LEU A 2 -4.56 3.40 11.45
CA LEU A 2 -4.00 2.96 10.17
C LEU A 2 -4.40 1.52 9.85
N GLY A 3 -4.37 0.63 10.85
CA GLY A 3 -4.77 -0.75 10.66
C GLY A 3 -6.21 -0.89 10.20
N GLU A 4 -7.11 -0.09 10.76
CA GLU A 4 -8.51 -0.09 10.35
C GLU A 4 -8.66 0.41 8.92
N LEU A 5 -7.93 1.45 8.58
CA LEU A 5 -7.96 1.99 7.21
C LEU A 5 -7.51 0.94 6.20
N LEU A 6 -6.44 0.24 6.49
CA LEU A 6 -5.94 -0.81 5.61
C LEU A 6 -6.91 -1.98 5.52
N ALA A 7 -7.51 -2.38 6.65
CA ALA A 7 -8.49 -3.46 6.66
C ALA A 7 -9.70 -3.10 5.80
N GLN A 8 -10.22 -1.87 5.96
CA GLN A 8 -11.35 -1.41 5.16
C GLN A 8 -10.99 -1.31 3.68
N SER A 9 -9.76 -0.89 3.40
CA SER A 9 -9.29 -0.79 2.02
C SER A 9 -9.24 -2.16 1.33
N LEU A 10 -8.78 -3.19 2.05
CA LEU A 10 -8.79 -4.54 1.50
C LEU A 10 -10.19 -4.98 1.13
N ILE A 11 -11.16 -4.69 2.00
CA ILE A 11 -12.56 -5.03 1.74
C ILE A 11 -13.05 -4.27 0.50
N ALA A 12 -12.77 -2.98 0.43
CA ALA A 12 -13.19 -2.15 -0.70
C ALA A 12 -12.58 -2.61 -2.01
N TRP A 13 -11.34 -3.09 -1.97
CA TRP A 13 -10.64 -3.59 -3.14
C TRP A 13 -10.95 -5.04 -3.45
N ARG A 14 -11.78 -5.69 -2.61
CA ARG A 14 -12.15 -7.09 -2.74
C ARG A 14 -10.94 -8.01 -2.68
N LEU A 15 -10.00 -7.68 -1.81
CA LEU A 15 -8.82 -8.48 -1.56
C LEU A 15 -8.96 -9.20 -0.23
N ASP A 16 -8.59 -10.46 -0.21
CA ASP A 16 -8.69 -11.31 0.97
C ASP A 16 -7.33 -11.35 1.65
N GLY A 17 -7.21 -10.66 2.77
CA GLY A 17 -5.97 -10.58 3.50
C GLY A 17 -6.20 -10.33 4.97
N THR A 18 -5.12 -10.29 5.74
CA THR A 18 -5.16 -10.04 7.17
C THR A 18 -4.34 -8.80 7.51
N VAL A 19 -4.82 -8.05 8.50
CA VAL A 19 -4.15 -6.85 8.99
C VAL A 19 -3.95 -7.01 10.49
N ARG A 20 -2.73 -6.77 10.97
CA ARG A 20 -2.40 -6.84 12.39
C ARG A 20 -1.61 -5.62 12.80
N ASN A 21 -1.86 -5.17 14.03
CA ASN A 21 -1.07 -4.11 14.63
C ASN A 21 0.09 -4.73 15.40
N SER A 22 1.29 -4.22 15.18
CA SER A 22 2.47 -4.67 15.91
C SER A 22 2.65 -3.84 17.17
N SER A 23 3.39 -4.39 18.13
CA SER A 23 3.65 -3.71 19.40
C SER A 23 4.49 -2.43 19.23
N ASP A 24 5.21 -2.30 18.13
CA ASP A 24 6.02 -1.11 17.85
C ASP A 24 5.24 -0.03 17.09
N GLY A 25 3.94 -0.21 16.92
CA GLY A 25 3.10 0.76 16.23
C GLY A 25 3.01 0.56 14.72
N SER A 26 3.76 -0.36 14.17
CA SER A 26 3.65 -0.66 12.75
C SER A 26 2.42 -1.54 12.48
N VAL A 27 2.00 -1.55 11.23
CA VAL A 27 0.87 -2.37 10.78
C VAL A 27 1.42 -3.42 9.81
N LEU A 28 1.06 -4.67 10.07
CA LEU A 28 1.47 -5.79 9.23
C LEU A 28 0.27 -6.27 8.44
N LEU A 29 0.47 -6.43 7.15
CA LEU A 29 -0.59 -6.85 6.23
C LEU A 29 -0.09 -8.04 5.43
N ALA A 30 -0.90 -9.09 5.35
CA ALA A 30 -0.56 -10.27 4.57
C ALA A 30 -1.72 -10.56 3.62
N CYS A 31 -1.41 -10.66 2.34
CA CYS A 31 -2.41 -10.90 1.30
C CYS A 31 -1.73 -11.55 0.11
N LYS A 32 -2.31 -12.65 -0.37
CA LYS A 32 -1.82 -13.35 -1.57
C LYS A 32 -0.34 -13.73 -1.48
N GLY A 33 0.13 -14.07 -0.28
CA GLY A 33 1.53 -14.44 -0.08
C GLY A 33 2.49 -13.25 -0.06
N ILE A 34 1.97 -12.04 -0.07
CA ILE A 34 2.76 -10.81 -0.01
C ILE A 34 2.67 -10.25 1.40
N ASP A 35 3.82 -9.96 1.99
CA ASP A 35 3.89 -9.36 3.32
C ASP A 35 4.23 -7.89 3.21
N ILE A 36 3.42 -7.05 3.84
CA ILE A 36 3.60 -5.62 3.80
C ILE A 36 3.64 -5.09 5.22
N ARG A 37 4.62 -4.23 5.50
CA ARG A 37 4.71 -3.53 6.78
C ARG A 37 4.62 -2.04 6.51
N VAL A 38 3.77 -1.35 7.24
CA VAL A 38 3.64 0.10 7.17
C VAL A 38 3.98 0.68 8.53
N GLN A 39 4.90 1.62 8.57
CA GLN A 39 5.30 2.26 9.82
C GLN A 39 5.58 3.73 9.58
N ALA A 40 5.54 4.52 10.65
CA ALA A 40 5.88 5.93 10.57
C ALA A 40 7.37 6.08 10.29
N ALA A 41 7.71 7.02 9.40
CA ALA A 41 9.10 7.32 9.10
C ALA A 41 9.69 8.22 10.19
N ALA A 42 11.02 8.24 10.29
CA ALA A 42 11.71 9.12 11.21
C ALA A 42 11.41 10.58 10.85
N PRO A 43 11.33 11.50 11.84
CA PRO A 43 10.95 12.89 11.57
C PRO A 43 11.90 13.64 10.65
N ASP A 44 13.15 13.22 10.58
CA ASP A 44 14.16 13.87 9.76
C ASP A 44 14.15 13.44 8.30
N LEU A 45 13.29 12.48 7.95
CA LEU A 45 13.19 11.99 6.57
C LEU A 45 12.21 12.83 5.77
N PRO A 46 12.38 12.89 4.42
CA PRO A 46 11.50 13.69 3.57
C PRO A 46 10.12 13.08 3.33
N PHE A 47 9.84 11.93 3.91
CA PHE A 47 8.54 11.27 3.77
C PHE A 47 8.00 10.91 5.15
N ARG A 48 6.70 10.64 5.24
CA ARG A 48 6.04 10.41 6.51
C ARG A 48 5.89 8.94 6.86
N TRP A 49 5.87 8.07 5.88
CA TRP A 49 5.60 6.65 6.06
C TRP A 49 6.65 5.81 5.38
N MET A 50 6.92 4.64 5.96
CA MET A 50 7.78 3.63 5.35
C MET A 50 6.91 2.43 5.04
N VAL A 51 6.94 1.99 3.78
CA VAL A 51 6.19 0.81 3.33
C VAL A 51 7.20 -0.23 2.89
N THR A 52 7.20 -1.36 3.58
CA THR A 52 8.06 -2.49 3.24
C THR A 52 7.21 -3.58 2.61
N ILE A 53 7.51 -3.92 1.37
CA ILE A 53 6.81 -4.96 0.62
C ILE A 53 7.81 -6.08 0.40
N ASN A 54 7.54 -7.22 1.06
CA ASN A 54 8.49 -8.33 1.20
C ASN A 54 9.79 -7.81 1.83
N ASP A 55 10.84 -7.62 1.06
CA ASP A 55 12.12 -7.14 1.59
C ASP A 55 12.52 -5.76 1.03
N ARG A 56 11.61 -5.09 0.34
CA ARG A 56 11.87 -3.77 -0.23
C ARG A 56 11.12 -2.69 0.52
N THR A 57 11.83 -1.63 0.88
CA THR A 57 11.26 -0.52 1.62
C THR A 57 11.28 0.73 0.78
N ARG A 58 10.17 1.47 0.81
CA ARG A 58 10.06 2.76 0.14
C ARG A 58 9.35 3.76 1.04
N GLY A 59 9.61 5.04 0.82
CA GLY A 59 8.93 6.10 1.55
C GLY A 59 7.64 6.51 0.88
N ALA A 60 6.72 7.04 1.68
CA ALA A 60 5.46 7.58 1.19
C ALA A 60 5.18 8.89 1.93
N ILE A 61 4.77 9.90 1.19
CA ILE A 61 4.57 11.24 1.75
C ILE A 61 3.18 11.44 2.33
N SER A 62 2.25 10.52 2.10
CA SER A 62 0.88 10.65 2.58
C SER A 62 0.26 9.28 2.72
N LEU A 63 -0.89 9.22 3.40
CA LEU A 63 -1.67 7.98 3.50
C LEU A 63 -2.17 7.53 2.14
N ILE A 64 -2.53 8.46 1.26
CA ILE A 64 -2.95 8.13 -0.09
C ILE A 64 -1.81 7.43 -0.84
N ALA A 65 -0.59 7.91 -0.67
CA ALA A 65 0.57 7.27 -1.28
C ALA A 65 0.81 5.87 -0.71
N VAL A 66 0.59 5.69 0.61
CA VAL A 66 0.67 4.37 1.24
C VAL A 66 -0.34 3.42 0.62
N LEU A 67 -1.60 3.84 0.54
CA LEU A 67 -2.66 3.01 -0.02
C LEU A 67 -2.39 2.66 -1.48
N ARG A 68 -1.87 3.60 -2.24
CA ARG A 68 -1.53 3.36 -3.63
C ARG A 68 -0.40 2.34 -3.77
N ALA A 69 0.62 2.45 -2.93
CA ALA A 69 1.73 1.51 -2.93
C ALA A 69 1.27 0.10 -2.56
N VAL A 70 0.43 0.01 -1.53
CA VAL A 70 -0.12 -1.28 -1.09
C VAL A 70 -0.97 -1.90 -2.19
N ARG A 71 -1.87 -1.12 -2.77
CA ARG A 71 -2.76 -1.65 -3.81
C ARG A 71 -1.98 -2.08 -5.05
N THR A 72 -0.97 -1.32 -5.45
CA THR A 72 -0.14 -1.68 -6.60
C THR A 72 0.58 -3.01 -6.35
N ALA A 73 1.04 -3.25 -5.12
CA ALA A 73 1.72 -4.48 -4.78
C ALA A 73 0.76 -5.68 -4.76
N LEU A 74 -0.45 -5.49 -4.27
CA LEU A 74 -1.43 -6.57 -4.11
C LEU A 74 -2.28 -6.82 -5.34
N ASP A 75 -2.39 -5.82 -6.21
CA ASP A 75 -3.23 -5.89 -7.41
C ASP A 75 -2.48 -5.34 -8.60
N PRO A 76 -1.67 -6.16 -9.26
CA PRO A 76 -0.91 -5.70 -10.44
C PRO A 76 -1.81 -5.19 -11.57
N ASP A 77 -3.03 -5.71 -11.69
CA ASP A 77 -3.96 -5.26 -12.70
C ASP A 77 -4.39 -3.82 -12.48
N TYR A 78 -4.44 -3.39 -11.23
CA TYR A 78 -4.77 -2.01 -10.89
C TYR A 78 -3.76 -1.05 -11.52
N ALA A 79 -2.48 -1.34 -11.41
CA ALA A 79 -1.43 -0.50 -11.98
C ALA A 79 -1.51 -0.48 -13.50
N ALA A 80 -1.76 -1.63 -14.11
CA ALA A 80 -1.91 -1.72 -15.56
C ALA A 80 -3.11 -0.93 -16.04
N ASN A 81 -4.24 -1.04 -15.34
CA ASN A 81 -5.45 -0.31 -15.70
C ASN A 81 -5.26 1.20 -15.56
N ARG A 82 -4.53 1.64 -14.53
CA ARG A 82 -4.22 3.05 -14.36
C ARG A 82 -3.38 3.57 -15.51
N ALA A 83 -2.41 2.79 -15.96
CA ALA A 83 -1.56 3.19 -17.07
C ALA A 83 -2.39 3.38 -18.34
N ARG A 84 -3.36 2.50 -18.59
CA ARG A 84 -4.25 2.65 -19.74
C ARG A 84 -5.07 3.92 -19.66
N ILE A 85 -5.59 4.22 -18.49
CA ILE A 85 -6.39 5.42 -18.28
C ILE A 85 -5.53 6.66 -18.45
N ALA A 86 -4.31 6.62 -17.97
CA ALA A 86 -3.39 7.75 -18.06
C ALA A 86 -2.97 8.07 -19.48
N PHE A 87 -3.03 7.09 -20.40
CA PHE A 87 -2.67 7.26 -21.80
C PHE A 87 -3.85 6.90 -22.69
N PRO A 88 -4.88 7.66 -22.63
CA PRO A 88 -6.08 7.39 -23.43
C PRO A 88 -5.76 7.53 -24.89
N ARG A 89 -5.75 7.16 -25.56
CA ARG A 89 -5.51 7.36 -26.61
C ARG A 89 -5.21 7.04 -27.41
N VAL A 90 -5.22 6.84 -27.63
CA VAL A 90 -4.78 6.74 -28.44
C VAL A 90 -5.03 6.39 -29.43
N PRO A 91 -5.31 6.49 -29.93
CA PRO A 91 -5.81 6.13 -30.81
C PRO A 91 -5.47 5.65 -31.80
N SER A 92 -5.34 5.39 -31.90
CA SER A 92 -5.30 5.15 -32.81
C SER A 92 -5.32 4.77 -33.50
#